data_cf5c4e0ec1ead0c99c2e7c5fb21a17b1
#
_entry.id   cf5c4e0ec1ead0c99c2e7c5fb21a17b1
#
_cell.length_a   1.000
_cell.length_b   1.000
_cell.length_c   1.000
_cell.angle_alpha   90.00
_cell.angle_beta   90.00
_cell.angle_gamma   90.00
#
_symmetry.space_group_name_H-M   'P 1'
#
loop_
_entity.id
_entity.type
_entity.pdbx_description
1 polymer ?
#
loop_
_entity_poly.entity_id
_entity_poly.type
_entity_poly.pdbx_seq_one_letter_code
_entity_poly.pdbx_strand_id
1 'polypeptide(L)'
;MVADLGRLTSAPSWEEAPGEPVAGMRRIFLDSVPWQGRPTKVFAWLGLPEKREGPVPGIVLVHGGGGTAYREWVQLWNERGYAAISIAHEGQIDVKHPEPGRENGHWVGHEWGGPRLRGIYGDSDQPLAEQWIYHASAATILAHSLLASLPEVQADRIGLMGVSWGGVVAATVASLDPRSAFVISAYGCGHLADGGGRWQKALENNELYRTLWDPFLRLARAKMPMLWLSFTGEQHFSLVSLDKTSREAGGPQMLALVPDLGHGHPQPWQRPEGYAFADAVLRTGQPWLRVAETAAEGAVRKVSFVSDRPLDRRAVLVHTADRGFTGDRAWTESPADLSGGGG
;
A
#
# COMPACT_ATOMS: atom_id res chain seq x y z
N MET A 1 -6.19 -11.99 -18.80
CA MET A 1 -5.99 -12.56 -17.47
C MET A 1 -5.68 -11.49 -16.41
N VAL A 2 -4.56 -10.78 -16.42
CA VAL A 2 -4.31 -9.71 -15.41
C VAL A 2 -5.37 -8.60 -15.46
N ALA A 3 -5.80 -8.19 -16.65
CA ALA A 3 -6.90 -7.22 -16.82
C ALA A 3 -8.25 -7.75 -16.30
N ASP A 4 -8.44 -9.06 -16.17
CA ASP A 4 -9.68 -9.63 -15.66
C ASP A 4 -9.79 -9.48 -14.13
N LEU A 5 -8.68 -9.23 -13.44
CA LEU A 5 -8.69 -8.88 -12.02
C LEU A 5 -9.56 -7.65 -11.74
N GLY A 6 -9.52 -6.63 -12.60
CA GLY A 6 -10.37 -5.45 -12.48
C GLY A 6 -11.87 -5.71 -12.64
N ARG A 7 -12.27 -6.95 -13.03
CA ARG A 7 -13.67 -7.38 -13.13
C ARG A 7 -14.21 -8.03 -11.85
N LEU A 8 -13.38 -8.22 -10.82
CA LEU A 8 -13.78 -8.78 -9.52
C LEU A 8 -14.56 -7.73 -8.68
N THR A 9 -15.59 -7.15 -9.28
CA THR A 9 -16.36 -6.04 -8.69
C THR A 9 -17.55 -6.48 -7.85
N SER A 10 -17.93 -7.74 -7.92
CA SER A 10 -18.99 -8.31 -7.07
C SER A 10 -18.42 -8.68 -5.70
N ALA A 11 -19.20 -8.45 -4.66
CA ALA A 11 -18.83 -8.86 -3.30
C ALA A 11 -18.64 -10.38 -3.25
N PRO A 12 -17.53 -10.89 -2.70
CA PRO A 12 -17.34 -12.31 -2.48
C PRO A 12 -18.27 -12.81 -1.37
N SER A 13 -18.58 -14.10 -1.37
CA SER A 13 -19.13 -14.76 -0.19
C SER A 13 -18.08 -14.72 0.93
N TRP A 14 -18.55 -14.71 2.15
CA TRP A 14 -17.69 -14.75 3.32
C TRP A 14 -18.38 -15.46 4.50
N GLU A 15 -17.58 -15.93 5.45
CA GLU A 15 -18.03 -16.61 6.66
C GLU A 15 -17.19 -16.18 7.86
N GLU A 16 -17.71 -16.36 9.08
CA GLU A 16 -16.93 -16.14 10.30
C GLU A 16 -15.75 -17.10 10.40
N ALA A 17 -14.57 -16.57 10.68
CA ALA A 17 -13.40 -17.39 10.97
C ALA A 17 -13.35 -17.73 12.47
N PRO A 18 -12.96 -18.98 12.84
CA PRO A 18 -12.82 -19.38 14.23
C PRO A 18 -11.83 -18.50 15.00
N GLY A 19 -12.08 -18.28 16.28
CA GLY A 19 -11.19 -17.59 17.21
C GLY A 19 -11.93 -16.76 18.24
N GLU A 20 -11.16 -16.11 19.13
CA GLU A 20 -11.75 -15.28 20.17
C GLU A 20 -12.42 -14.03 19.57
N PRO A 21 -13.64 -13.72 20.02
CA PRO A 21 -14.35 -12.53 19.56
C PRO A 21 -13.62 -11.26 20.03
N VAL A 22 -13.60 -10.25 19.19
CA VAL A 22 -13.07 -8.91 19.52
C VAL A 22 -14.17 -7.89 19.30
N ALA A 23 -14.44 -7.08 20.31
CA ALA A 23 -15.51 -6.08 20.26
C ALA A 23 -15.32 -5.13 19.06
N GLY A 24 -16.39 -4.92 18.29
CA GLY A 24 -16.40 -4.05 17.12
C GLY A 24 -15.67 -4.59 15.89
N MET A 25 -15.10 -5.79 15.95
CA MET A 25 -14.38 -6.41 14.82
C MET A 25 -14.82 -7.86 14.61
N ARG A 26 -14.73 -8.30 13.36
CA ARG A 26 -15.06 -9.67 12.93
C ARG A 26 -13.83 -10.31 12.31
N ARG A 27 -13.60 -11.56 12.65
CA ARG A 27 -12.68 -12.46 11.96
C ARG A 27 -13.45 -13.14 10.86
N ILE A 28 -13.01 -13.03 9.63
CA ILE A 28 -13.73 -13.62 8.49
C ILE A 28 -12.80 -14.36 7.54
N PHE A 29 -13.35 -15.31 6.82
CA PHE A 29 -12.80 -15.83 5.59
C PHE A 29 -13.65 -15.33 4.42
N LEU A 30 -13.05 -14.64 3.47
CA LEU A 30 -13.70 -14.25 2.22
C LEU A 30 -13.24 -15.18 1.08
N ASP A 31 -14.17 -15.57 0.22
CA ASP A 31 -13.87 -16.38 -0.95
C ASP A 31 -12.97 -15.60 -1.92
N SER A 32 -12.02 -16.30 -2.53
CA SER A 32 -11.07 -15.73 -3.46
C SER A 32 -10.93 -16.56 -4.74
N VAL A 33 -10.04 -16.13 -5.64
CA VAL A 33 -9.83 -16.83 -6.92
C VAL A 33 -9.21 -18.21 -6.69
N PRO A 34 -9.59 -19.24 -7.46
CA PRO A 34 -9.06 -20.59 -7.30
C PRO A 34 -7.54 -20.65 -7.51
N TRP A 35 -6.87 -21.50 -6.75
CA TRP A 35 -5.45 -21.81 -6.87
C TRP A 35 -5.24 -23.31 -7.09
N GLN A 36 -4.52 -23.66 -8.15
CA GLN A 36 -4.30 -25.08 -8.53
C GLN A 36 -5.60 -25.89 -8.64
N GLY A 37 -6.63 -25.27 -9.21
CA GLY A 37 -7.95 -25.88 -9.35
C GLY A 37 -8.77 -26.05 -8.07
N ARG A 38 -8.29 -25.54 -6.92
CA ARG A 38 -8.98 -25.61 -5.62
C ARG A 38 -9.57 -24.25 -5.25
N PRO A 39 -10.75 -24.19 -4.64
CA PRO A 39 -11.25 -22.96 -4.02
C PRO A 39 -10.28 -22.44 -2.99
N THR A 40 -10.14 -21.12 -2.90
CA THR A 40 -9.34 -20.47 -1.88
C THR A 40 -10.15 -19.45 -1.10
N LYS A 41 -9.73 -19.19 0.14
CA LYS A 41 -10.25 -18.13 0.99
C LYS A 41 -9.11 -17.28 1.52
N VAL A 42 -9.43 -16.04 1.87
CA VAL A 42 -8.51 -15.09 2.48
C VAL A 42 -9.00 -14.77 3.87
N PHE A 43 -8.15 -14.95 4.87
CA PHE A 43 -8.45 -14.51 6.22
C PHE A 43 -8.38 -12.99 6.31
N ALA A 44 -9.33 -12.38 7.03
CA ALA A 44 -9.35 -10.94 7.24
C ALA A 44 -9.92 -10.55 8.61
N TRP A 45 -9.49 -9.39 9.08
CA TRP A 45 -10.14 -8.62 10.12
C TRP A 45 -10.99 -7.52 9.48
N LEU A 46 -12.27 -7.51 9.79
CA LEU A 46 -13.23 -6.49 9.36
C LEU A 46 -13.73 -5.73 10.59
N GLY A 47 -13.60 -4.41 10.59
CA GLY A 47 -14.06 -3.55 11.67
C GLY A 47 -14.88 -2.37 11.16
N LEU A 48 -15.84 -1.96 11.98
CA LEU A 48 -16.66 -0.77 11.76
C LEU A 48 -16.46 0.20 12.94
N PRO A 49 -16.48 1.51 12.71
CA PRO A 49 -16.46 2.48 13.82
C PRO A 49 -17.62 2.23 14.79
N GLU A 50 -17.31 2.25 16.07
CA GLU A 50 -18.34 2.06 17.12
C GLU A 50 -19.40 3.19 17.07
N LYS A 51 -18.94 4.43 16.88
CA LYS A 51 -19.82 5.61 16.76
C LYS A 51 -19.95 6.00 15.30
N ARG A 52 -21.13 5.93 14.74
CA ARG A 52 -21.47 6.38 13.39
C ARG A 52 -22.93 6.83 13.30
N GLU A 53 -23.15 7.90 12.58
CA GLU A 53 -24.52 8.44 12.34
C GLU A 53 -25.08 8.03 10.97
N GLY A 54 -24.35 7.21 10.22
CA GLY A 54 -24.70 6.76 8.88
C GLY A 54 -23.56 5.98 8.24
N PRO A 55 -23.60 5.75 6.93
CA PRO A 55 -22.51 5.12 6.22
C PRO A 55 -21.20 5.92 6.31
N VAL A 56 -20.10 5.23 6.55
CA VAL A 56 -18.76 5.81 6.76
C VAL A 56 -17.83 5.50 5.59
N PRO A 57 -16.75 6.26 5.37
CA PRO A 57 -15.71 5.88 4.42
C PRO A 57 -15.07 4.54 4.81
N GLY A 58 -14.46 3.87 3.82
CA GLY A 58 -13.80 2.59 4.04
C GLY A 58 -12.32 2.59 3.68
N ILE A 59 -11.59 1.55 4.12
CA ILE A 59 -10.22 1.31 3.72
C ILE A 59 -9.87 -0.18 3.69
N VAL A 60 -9.18 -0.61 2.64
CA VAL A 60 -8.56 -1.93 2.54
C VAL A 60 -7.09 -1.82 2.94
N LEU A 61 -6.63 -2.73 3.80
CA LEU A 61 -5.31 -2.74 4.40
C LEU A 61 -4.54 -4.00 3.99
N VAL A 62 -3.39 -3.81 3.31
CA VAL A 62 -2.60 -4.87 2.70
C VAL A 62 -1.22 -4.93 3.34
N HIS A 63 -0.92 -6.02 4.05
CA HIS A 63 0.35 -6.19 4.76
C HIS A 63 1.56 -6.40 3.81
N GLY A 64 2.77 -6.23 4.32
CA GLY A 64 4.01 -6.56 3.63
C GLY A 64 4.37 -8.03 3.71
N GLY A 65 5.44 -8.44 3.05
CA GLY A 65 5.89 -9.83 3.05
C GLY A 65 6.10 -10.38 4.47
N GLY A 66 5.63 -11.59 4.71
CA GLY A 66 5.67 -12.26 6.00
C GLY A 66 4.74 -11.66 7.07
N GLY A 67 3.81 -10.79 6.68
CA GLY A 67 2.79 -10.24 7.57
C GLY A 67 1.55 -11.11 7.69
N THR A 68 0.49 -10.53 8.20
CA THR A 68 -0.86 -11.13 8.29
C THR A 68 -1.91 -10.03 8.25
N ALA A 69 -3.19 -10.37 8.40
CA ALA A 69 -4.23 -9.41 8.73
C ALA A 69 -4.03 -8.90 10.16
N TYR A 70 -3.87 -7.59 10.32
CA TYR A 70 -3.60 -6.97 11.62
C TYR A 70 -4.84 -6.27 12.16
N ARG A 71 -5.40 -6.77 13.26
CA ARG A 71 -6.56 -6.16 13.94
C ARG A 71 -6.24 -4.76 14.49
N GLU A 72 -5.00 -4.56 14.96
CA GLU A 72 -4.54 -3.28 15.49
C GLU A 72 -4.59 -2.18 14.43
N TRP A 73 -4.28 -2.55 13.18
CA TRP A 73 -4.37 -1.61 12.06
C TRP A 73 -5.81 -1.27 11.70
N VAL A 74 -6.71 -2.27 11.74
CA VAL A 74 -8.15 -2.04 11.60
C VAL A 74 -8.67 -1.10 12.68
N GLN A 75 -8.30 -1.34 13.94
CA GLN A 75 -8.70 -0.51 15.07
C GLN A 75 -8.30 0.96 14.89
N LEU A 76 -7.06 1.22 14.47
CA LEU A 76 -6.57 2.59 14.24
C LEU A 76 -7.41 3.36 13.21
N TRP A 77 -7.92 2.71 12.16
CA TRP A 77 -8.80 3.31 11.19
C TRP A 77 -10.24 3.44 11.69
N ASN A 78 -10.74 2.45 12.45
CA ASN A 78 -12.07 2.55 13.06
C ASN A 78 -12.17 3.72 14.06
N GLU A 79 -11.13 3.95 14.87
CA GLU A 79 -11.04 5.10 15.78
C GLU A 79 -11.11 6.46 15.06
N ARG A 80 -10.79 6.49 13.76
CA ARG A 80 -10.87 7.66 12.89
C ARG A 80 -12.16 7.74 12.07
N GLY A 81 -13.09 6.83 12.32
CA GLY A 81 -14.39 6.84 11.66
C GLY A 81 -14.43 6.14 10.29
N TYR A 82 -13.44 5.31 9.97
CA TYR A 82 -13.41 4.49 8.75
C TYR A 82 -13.83 3.05 9.05
N ALA A 83 -14.64 2.45 8.19
CA ALA A 83 -14.73 1.00 8.10
C ALA A 83 -13.39 0.45 7.55
N ALA A 84 -12.85 -0.60 8.13
CA ALA A 84 -11.54 -1.11 7.70
C ALA A 84 -11.55 -2.63 7.56
N ILE A 85 -10.89 -3.13 6.53
CA ILE A 85 -10.61 -4.55 6.34
C ILE A 85 -9.11 -4.77 6.12
N SER A 86 -8.49 -5.58 6.99
CA SER A 86 -7.10 -6.03 6.83
C SER A 86 -7.09 -7.47 6.38
N ILE A 87 -6.43 -7.75 5.25
CA ILE A 87 -6.42 -9.08 4.60
C ILE A 87 -5.08 -9.79 4.80
N ALA A 88 -5.12 -11.13 4.91
CA ALA A 88 -3.95 -12.00 4.96
C ALA A 88 -3.76 -12.70 3.60
N HIS A 89 -3.03 -12.08 2.68
CA HIS A 89 -2.95 -12.47 1.28
C HIS A 89 -1.83 -13.48 0.95
N GLU A 90 -1.26 -14.15 1.95
CA GLU A 90 -0.26 -15.21 1.81
C GLU A 90 -0.78 -16.57 2.33
N GLY A 91 -2.11 -16.77 2.41
CA GLY A 91 -2.74 -18.03 2.83
C GLY A 91 -2.56 -18.35 4.32
N GLN A 92 -2.37 -17.35 5.16
CA GLN A 92 -2.19 -17.46 6.62
C GLN A 92 -3.36 -16.86 7.39
N ILE A 93 -3.39 -17.17 8.67
CA ILE A 93 -4.22 -16.51 9.69
C ILE A 93 -3.33 -15.73 10.67
N ASP A 94 -3.95 -14.99 11.58
CA ASP A 94 -3.27 -14.15 12.59
C ASP A 94 -2.77 -14.93 13.83
N VAL A 95 -2.50 -16.20 13.67
CA VAL A 95 -1.93 -17.08 14.70
C VAL A 95 -0.45 -17.29 14.41
N LYS A 96 0.41 -16.96 15.37
CA LYS A 96 1.84 -17.19 15.25
C LYS A 96 2.17 -18.68 15.27
N HIS A 97 3.09 -19.09 14.44
CA HIS A 97 3.60 -20.45 14.47
C HIS A 97 4.35 -20.68 15.79
N PRO A 98 4.15 -21.84 16.46
CA PRO A 98 4.79 -22.12 17.75
C PRO A 98 6.31 -22.28 17.65
N GLU A 99 6.85 -22.62 16.48
CA GLU A 99 8.30 -22.76 16.28
C GLU A 99 8.90 -21.44 15.78
N PRO A 100 9.78 -20.77 16.54
CA PRO A 100 10.45 -19.58 16.06
C PRO A 100 11.48 -19.91 14.98
N GLY A 101 11.62 -19.03 13.98
CA GLY A 101 12.72 -19.07 13.01
C GLY A 101 12.45 -19.80 11.69
N ARG A 102 11.23 -20.18 11.37
CA ARG A 102 10.89 -20.64 10.01
C ARG A 102 10.88 -19.46 9.05
N GLU A 103 11.75 -19.51 8.04
CA GLU A 103 11.64 -18.63 6.86
C GLU A 103 10.22 -18.76 6.26
N ASN A 104 9.52 -17.65 6.08
CA ASN A 104 8.12 -17.58 5.61
C ASN A 104 7.06 -18.16 6.57
N GLY A 105 7.32 -18.24 7.87
CA GLY A 105 6.49 -19.00 8.78
C GLY A 105 6.19 -18.38 10.13
N HIS A 106 6.17 -17.06 10.27
CA HIS A 106 5.70 -16.45 11.53
C HIS A 106 4.23 -16.74 11.79
N TRP A 107 3.43 -17.01 10.75
CA TRP A 107 2.00 -17.17 10.81
C TRP A 107 1.54 -18.53 10.29
N VAL A 108 0.57 -19.11 10.97
CA VAL A 108 -0.01 -20.39 10.62
C VAL A 108 -0.82 -20.27 9.32
N GLY A 109 -0.59 -21.18 8.38
CA GLY A 109 -1.44 -21.33 7.18
C GLY A 109 -2.78 -21.98 7.51
N HIS A 110 -3.75 -21.82 6.61
CA HIS A 110 -5.04 -22.53 6.70
C HIS A 110 -5.29 -23.35 5.44
N GLU A 111 -6.21 -24.30 5.54
CA GLU A 111 -6.47 -25.31 4.49
C GLU A 111 -6.92 -24.73 3.14
N TRP A 112 -7.61 -23.58 3.15
CA TRP A 112 -8.05 -22.88 1.93
C TRP A 112 -7.07 -21.80 1.48
N GLY A 113 -5.84 -21.82 1.99
CA GLY A 113 -4.84 -20.79 1.67
C GLY A 113 -4.44 -20.81 0.19
N GLY A 114 -4.31 -19.63 -0.40
CA GLY A 114 -3.69 -19.42 -1.71
C GLY A 114 -2.16 -19.49 -1.65
N PRO A 115 -1.46 -19.10 -2.73
CA PRO A 115 0.00 -19.12 -2.78
C PRO A 115 0.62 -18.14 -1.80
N ARG A 116 1.79 -18.51 -1.27
CA ARG A 116 2.61 -17.64 -0.42
C ARG A 116 3.63 -16.87 -1.26
N LEU A 117 4.02 -15.70 -0.77
CA LEU A 117 5.14 -14.98 -1.34
C LEU A 117 6.42 -15.84 -1.30
N ARG A 118 7.04 -16.04 -2.44
CA ARG A 118 8.32 -16.75 -2.59
C ARG A 118 9.42 -15.76 -2.98
N GLY A 119 10.14 -15.25 -1.98
CA GLY A 119 11.23 -14.31 -2.23
C GLY A 119 10.80 -13.09 -3.05
N ILE A 120 11.54 -12.78 -4.11
CA ILE A 120 11.31 -11.62 -4.99
C ILE A 120 10.76 -12.14 -6.32
N TYR A 121 9.45 -12.27 -6.46
CA TYR A 121 8.81 -12.87 -7.64
C TYR A 121 9.38 -14.25 -8.01
N GLY A 122 9.69 -15.05 -6.98
CA GLY A 122 10.29 -16.38 -7.15
C GLY A 122 9.35 -17.45 -7.70
N ASP A 123 8.12 -17.09 -8.04
CA ASP A 123 7.10 -17.89 -8.69
C ASP A 123 6.82 -17.45 -10.15
N SER A 124 7.71 -16.65 -10.73
CA SER A 124 7.56 -16.15 -12.11
C SER A 124 7.58 -17.24 -13.18
N ASP A 125 8.00 -18.44 -12.86
CA ASP A 125 7.97 -19.62 -13.73
C ASP A 125 6.60 -20.32 -13.74
N GLN A 126 5.71 -19.97 -12.79
CA GLN A 126 4.39 -20.53 -12.69
C GLN A 126 3.40 -19.82 -13.65
N PRO A 127 2.28 -20.50 -14.03
CA PRO A 127 1.20 -19.82 -14.74
C PRO A 127 0.73 -18.57 -13.98
N LEU A 128 0.34 -17.51 -14.67
CA LEU A 128 -0.04 -16.22 -14.06
C LEU A 128 -1.09 -16.35 -12.96
N ALA A 129 -2.10 -17.22 -13.16
CA ALA A 129 -3.16 -17.47 -12.18
C ALA A 129 -2.70 -18.28 -10.95
N GLU A 130 -1.48 -18.79 -10.96
CA GLU A 130 -0.89 -19.53 -9.85
C GLU A 130 0.11 -18.66 -9.03
N GLN A 131 0.43 -17.46 -9.52
CA GLN A 131 1.41 -16.59 -8.90
C GLN A 131 0.83 -15.82 -7.71
N TRP A 132 1.65 -15.62 -6.67
CA TRP A 132 1.26 -14.90 -5.46
C TRP A 132 0.72 -13.51 -5.76
N ILE A 133 1.37 -12.73 -6.62
CA ILE A 133 0.97 -11.35 -6.91
C ILE A 133 -0.42 -11.27 -7.58
N TYR A 134 -0.80 -12.28 -8.37
CA TYR A 134 -2.14 -12.41 -8.93
C TYR A 134 -3.18 -12.58 -7.83
N HIS A 135 -2.93 -13.52 -6.88
CA HIS A 135 -3.82 -13.81 -5.76
C HIS A 135 -3.91 -12.64 -4.77
N ALA A 136 -2.77 -12.00 -4.44
CA ALA A 136 -2.75 -10.83 -3.57
C ALA A 136 -3.54 -9.67 -4.16
N SER A 137 -3.42 -9.43 -5.48
CA SER A 137 -4.20 -8.41 -6.18
C SER A 137 -5.69 -8.76 -6.21
N ALA A 138 -6.05 -10.03 -6.49
CA ALA A 138 -7.44 -10.49 -6.46
C ALA A 138 -8.06 -10.33 -5.07
N ALA A 139 -7.37 -10.76 -4.02
CA ALA A 139 -7.81 -10.63 -2.64
C ALA A 139 -8.07 -9.16 -2.24
N THR A 140 -7.19 -8.25 -2.68
CA THR A 140 -7.33 -6.81 -2.41
C THR A 140 -8.57 -6.22 -3.09
N ILE A 141 -8.81 -6.58 -4.36
CA ILE A 141 -9.98 -6.12 -5.13
C ILE A 141 -11.28 -6.70 -4.54
N LEU A 142 -11.27 -7.98 -4.15
CA LEU A 142 -12.42 -8.62 -3.52
C LEU A 142 -12.73 -8.05 -2.14
N ALA A 143 -11.70 -7.71 -1.35
CA ALA A 143 -11.89 -7.01 -0.07
C ALA A 143 -12.52 -5.62 -0.26
N HIS A 144 -12.11 -4.88 -1.30
CA HIS A 144 -12.76 -3.63 -1.67
C HIS A 144 -14.23 -3.86 -2.04
N SER A 145 -14.52 -4.89 -2.84
CA SER A 145 -15.89 -5.22 -3.26
C SER A 145 -16.77 -5.65 -2.08
N LEU A 146 -16.19 -6.35 -1.09
CA LEU A 146 -16.88 -6.70 0.14
C LEU A 146 -17.23 -5.43 0.95
N LEU A 147 -16.26 -4.54 1.19
CA LEU A 147 -16.54 -3.28 1.90
C LEU A 147 -17.62 -2.46 1.18
N ALA A 148 -17.53 -2.34 -0.15
CA ALA A 148 -18.48 -1.57 -0.94
C ALA A 148 -19.92 -2.14 -0.90
N SER A 149 -20.08 -3.41 -0.53
CA SER A 149 -21.39 -4.06 -0.41
C SER A 149 -22.05 -3.88 0.96
N LEU A 150 -21.32 -3.38 1.95
CA LEU A 150 -21.85 -3.19 3.29
C LEU A 150 -22.70 -1.92 3.35
N PRO A 151 -23.93 -1.99 3.89
CA PRO A 151 -24.81 -0.81 3.98
C PRO A 151 -24.26 0.30 4.89
N GLU A 152 -23.30 -0.04 5.77
CA GLU A 152 -22.61 0.90 6.66
C GLU A 152 -21.44 1.63 6.00
N VAL A 153 -21.11 1.31 4.73
CA VAL A 153 -19.94 1.86 4.03
C VAL A 153 -20.34 2.71 2.83
N GLN A 154 -19.73 3.85 2.67
CA GLN A 154 -19.83 4.70 1.49
C GLN A 154 -19.00 4.09 0.37
N ALA A 155 -19.65 3.38 -0.57
CA ALA A 155 -18.99 2.57 -1.58
C ALA A 155 -18.03 3.34 -2.52
N ASP A 156 -18.27 4.63 -2.72
CA ASP A 156 -17.44 5.55 -3.52
C ASP A 156 -16.33 6.24 -2.72
N ARG A 157 -16.20 5.93 -1.42
CA ARG A 157 -15.23 6.55 -0.51
C ARG A 157 -14.35 5.52 0.19
N ILE A 158 -13.94 4.49 -0.54
CA ILE A 158 -13.08 3.43 -0.04
C ILE A 158 -11.66 3.65 -0.55
N GLY A 159 -10.71 3.78 0.38
CA GLY A 159 -9.28 3.85 0.09
C GLY A 159 -8.59 2.50 0.14
N LEU A 160 -7.32 2.50 -0.25
CA LEU A 160 -6.43 1.34 -0.20
C LEU A 160 -5.11 1.77 0.43
N MET A 161 -4.61 1.02 1.42
CA MET A 161 -3.27 1.24 1.98
C MET A 161 -2.48 -0.07 2.02
N GLY A 162 -1.28 -0.04 1.45
CA GLY A 162 -0.35 -1.17 1.47
C GLY A 162 1.01 -0.82 2.05
N VAL A 163 1.63 -1.79 2.72
CA VAL A 163 2.95 -1.66 3.34
C VAL A 163 3.94 -2.60 2.66
N SER A 164 5.12 -2.12 2.25
CA SER A 164 6.18 -2.94 1.65
C SER A 164 5.66 -3.71 0.41
N TRP A 165 5.70 -5.02 0.39
CA TRP A 165 5.07 -5.81 -0.67
C TRP A 165 3.57 -5.50 -0.83
N GLY A 166 2.86 -5.22 0.25
CA GLY A 166 1.49 -4.73 0.19
C GLY A 166 1.37 -3.37 -0.53
N GLY A 167 2.39 -2.51 -0.44
CA GLY A 167 2.49 -1.28 -1.23
C GLY A 167 2.66 -1.54 -2.72
N VAL A 168 3.44 -2.58 -3.11
CA VAL A 168 3.53 -3.04 -4.50
C VAL A 168 2.18 -3.56 -5.00
N VAL A 169 1.48 -4.36 -4.17
CA VAL A 169 0.12 -4.83 -4.47
C VAL A 169 -0.83 -3.64 -4.64
N ALA A 170 -0.80 -2.67 -3.72
CA ALA A 170 -1.65 -1.48 -3.79
C ALA A 170 -1.42 -0.66 -5.07
N ALA A 171 -0.17 -0.44 -5.48
CA ALA A 171 0.17 0.22 -6.73
C ALA A 171 -0.28 -0.59 -7.96
N THR A 172 -0.17 -1.92 -7.91
CA THR A 172 -0.67 -2.81 -8.96
C THR A 172 -2.19 -2.70 -9.08
N VAL A 173 -2.90 -2.83 -7.96
CA VAL A 173 -4.38 -2.77 -7.92
C VAL A 173 -4.89 -1.40 -8.35
N ALA A 174 -4.25 -0.30 -7.97
CA ALA A 174 -4.62 1.06 -8.39
C ALA A 174 -4.71 1.21 -9.91
N SER A 175 -3.90 0.44 -10.65
CA SER A 175 -3.88 0.45 -12.13
C SER A 175 -4.91 -0.49 -12.78
N LEU A 176 -5.50 -1.40 -12.01
CA LEU A 176 -6.43 -2.44 -12.46
C LEU A 176 -7.87 -2.15 -12.04
N ASP A 177 -8.06 -1.61 -10.84
CA ASP A 177 -9.36 -1.27 -10.25
C ASP A 177 -9.44 0.23 -9.97
N PRO A 178 -10.21 1.00 -10.74
CA PRO A 178 -10.30 2.46 -10.58
C PRO A 178 -11.23 2.90 -9.44
N ARG A 179 -11.86 1.99 -8.70
CA ARG A 179 -12.88 2.31 -7.69
C ARG A 179 -12.32 2.90 -6.39
N SER A 180 -11.02 2.70 -6.10
CA SER A 180 -10.41 3.28 -4.90
C SER A 180 -10.47 4.80 -4.93
N ALA A 181 -10.98 5.42 -3.87
CA ALA A 181 -11.03 6.87 -3.72
C ALA A 181 -9.64 7.47 -3.56
N PHE A 182 -8.72 6.74 -2.97
CA PHE A 182 -7.30 7.08 -2.81
C PHE A 182 -6.46 5.83 -2.57
N VAL A 183 -5.15 5.94 -2.78
CA VAL A 183 -4.19 4.87 -2.49
C VAL A 183 -3.02 5.40 -1.69
N ILE A 184 -2.60 4.64 -0.68
CA ILE A 184 -1.41 4.92 0.14
C ILE A 184 -0.45 3.74 -0.02
N SER A 185 0.73 3.99 -0.57
CA SER A 185 1.81 3.02 -0.62
C SER A 185 2.92 3.43 0.35
N ALA A 186 3.10 2.63 1.39
CA ALA A 186 4.22 2.78 2.31
C ALA A 186 5.37 1.88 1.86
N TYR A 187 6.48 2.49 1.44
CA TYR A 187 7.72 1.93 0.87
C TYR A 187 7.53 1.33 -0.53
N GLY A 188 6.51 0.47 -0.76
CA GLY A 188 6.33 -0.29 -1.99
C GLY A 188 6.18 0.57 -3.23
N CYS A 189 6.86 0.19 -4.33
CA CYS A 189 6.82 0.90 -5.60
C CYS A 189 7.12 -0.06 -6.76
N GLY A 190 7.11 0.46 -7.99
CA GLY A 190 7.62 -0.20 -9.20
C GLY A 190 9.09 0.12 -9.45
N HIS A 191 9.55 -0.11 -10.68
CA HIS A 191 10.95 0.10 -11.12
C HIS A 191 11.99 -0.64 -10.27
N LEU A 192 11.63 -1.79 -9.69
CA LEU A 192 12.53 -2.53 -8.80
C LEU A 192 13.70 -3.16 -9.56
N ALA A 193 13.51 -3.49 -10.83
CA ALA A 193 14.56 -4.04 -11.69
C ALA A 193 15.67 -3.02 -12.02
N ASP A 194 15.46 -1.74 -11.80
CA ASP A 194 16.37 -0.65 -12.17
C ASP A 194 16.76 0.26 -10.98
N GLY A 195 16.32 -0.08 -9.78
CA GLY A 195 16.42 0.76 -8.58
C GLY A 195 17.68 0.60 -7.74
N GLY A 196 18.55 -0.35 -8.12
CA GLY A 196 19.70 -0.74 -7.31
C GLY A 196 19.36 -1.76 -6.22
N GLY A 197 20.39 -2.16 -5.49
CA GLY A 197 20.24 -3.08 -4.35
C GLY A 197 19.86 -4.52 -4.73
N ARG A 198 19.28 -5.22 -3.75
CA ARG A 198 18.95 -6.64 -3.91
C ARG A 198 17.78 -6.91 -4.86
N TRP A 199 16.84 -5.97 -4.97
CA TRP A 199 15.69 -6.14 -5.88
C TRP A 199 16.13 -6.08 -7.32
N GLN A 200 17.01 -5.15 -7.69
CA GLN A 200 17.58 -5.11 -9.03
C GLN A 200 18.27 -6.42 -9.37
N LYS A 201 19.16 -6.91 -8.51
CA LYS A 201 19.86 -8.19 -8.74
C LYS A 201 18.92 -9.37 -9.00
N ALA A 202 17.77 -9.38 -8.35
CA ALA A 202 16.78 -10.44 -8.50
C ALA A 202 15.89 -10.27 -9.74
N LEU A 203 15.65 -9.04 -10.20
CA LEU A 203 14.61 -8.72 -11.18
C LEU A 203 15.13 -8.19 -12.50
N GLU A 204 16.40 -7.78 -12.61
CA GLU A 204 16.97 -7.23 -13.86
C GLU A 204 16.84 -8.17 -15.06
N ASN A 205 16.87 -9.48 -14.83
CA ASN A 205 16.69 -10.53 -15.84
C ASN A 205 15.33 -11.25 -15.73
N ASN A 206 14.41 -10.80 -14.89
CA ASN A 206 13.06 -11.34 -14.80
C ASN A 206 12.15 -10.65 -15.82
N GLU A 207 12.08 -11.22 -17.02
CA GLU A 207 11.29 -10.65 -18.13
C GLU A 207 9.82 -10.55 -17.79
N LEU A 208 9.24 -11.53 -17.11
CA LEU A 208 7.83 -11.50 -16.73
C LEU A 208 7.52 -10.34 -15.76
N TYR A 209 8.40 -10.08 -14.79
CA TYR A 209 8.26 -8.91 -13.94
C TYR A 209 8.34 -7.62 -14.76
N ARG A 210 9.38 -7.47 -15.57
CA ARG A 210 9.65 -6.26 -16.36
C ARG A 210 8.58 -5.93 -17.40
N THR A 211 7.87 -6.93 -17.93
CA THR A 211 6.88 -6.76 -19.00
C THR A 211 5.43 -6.86 -18.53
N LEU A 212 5.20 -7.40 -17.33
CA LEU A 212 3.85 -7.63 -16.87
C LEU A 212 3.59 -7.17 -15.43
N TRP A 213 4.44 -7.53 -14.45
CA TRP A 213 4.11 -7.32 -13.06
C TRP A 213 4.61 -6.01 -12.46
N ASP A 214 5.60 -5.34 -13.08
CA ASP A 214 6.02 -4.04 -12.56
C ASP A 214 4.83 -3.06 -12.58
N PRO A 215 4.44 -2.49 -11.43
CA PRO A 215 3.28 -1.61 -11.35
C PRO A 215 3.32 -0.43 -12.33
N PHE A 216 4.52 0.13 -12.58
CA PHE A 216 4.66 1.31 -13.42
C PHE A 216 4.08 1.13 -14.83
N LEU A 217 4.10 -0.09 -15.37
CA LEU A 217 3.62 -0.40 -16.73
C LEU A 217 2.18 0.05 -17.00
N ARG A 218 1.38 0.18 -15.94
CA ARG A 218 -0.04 0.51 -16.02
C ARG A 218 -0.45 1.68 -15.13
N LEU A 219 0.47 2.20 -14.32
CA LEU A 219 0.15 3.17 -13.27
C LEU A 219 -0.41 4.50 -13.82
N ALA A 220 -0.14 4.83 -15.07
CA ALA A 220 -0.78 5.94 -15.77
C ALA A 220 -2.32 5.83 -15.83
N ARG A 221 -2.89 4.64 -15.61
CA ARG A 221 -4.34 4.40 -15.52
C ARG A 221 -4.92 4.75 -14.16
N ALA A 222 -4.09 4.77 -13.10
CA ALA A 222 -4.51 5.14 -11.75
C ALA A 222 -4.79 6.65 -11.70
N LYS A 223 -6.07 7.02 -11.63
CA LYS A 223 -6.52 8.44 -11.65
C LYS A 223 -6.85 8.98 -10.27
N MET A 224 -6.94 8.11 -9.27
CA MET A 224 -7.14 8.50 -7.88
C MET A 224 -5.88 9.16 -7.31
N PRO A 225 -6.02 10.03 -6.30
CA PRO A 225 -4.88 10.55 -5.56
C PRO A 225 -4.07 9.43 -4.88
N MET A 226 -2.73 9.51 -4.95
CA MET A 226 -1.83 8.55 -4.33
C MET A 226 -0.82 9.23 -3.40
N LEU A 227 -0.62 8.62 -2.22
CA LEU A 227 0.45 8.96 -1.28
C LEU A 227 1.54 7.89 -1.35
N TRP A 228 2.77 8.34 -1.53
CA TRP A 228 3.98 7.53 -1.43
C TRP A 228 4.72 7.90 -0.16
N LEU A 229 4.73 6.99 0.80
CA LEU A 229 5.34 7.17 2.11
C LEU A 229 6.64 6.37 2.18
N SER A 230 7.77 7.03 2.51
CA SER A 230 9.08 6.37 2.62
C SER A 230 10.02 7.15 3.56
N PHE A 231 11.28 6.78 3.57
CA PHE A 231 12.34 7.42 4.35
C PHE A 231 13.70 7.25 3.68
N THR A 232 14.68 8.04 4.09
CA THR A 232 16.01 8.10 3.44
C THR A 232 16.84 6.83 3.62
N GLY A 233 16.65 6.09 4.71
CA GLY A 233 17.37 4.84 5.03
C GLY A 233 16.69 3.55 4.52
N GLU A 234 15.74 3.65 3.59
CA GLU A 234 14.98 2.50 3.09
C GLU A 234 15.88 1.52 2.33
N GLN A 235 16.03 0.29 2.89
CA GLN A 235 16.97 -0.73 2.41
C GLN A 235 16.38 -1.70 1.36
N HIS A 236 15.08 -1.59 1.08
CA HIS A 236 14.38 -2.49 0.15
C HIS A 236 13.97 -1.78 -1.14
N PHE A 237 13.27 -0.66 -1.00
CA PHE A 237 12.69 0.11 -2.10
C PHE A 237 13.41 1.45 -2.25
N SER A 238 14.26 1.58 -3.28
CA SER A 238 15.06 2.78 -3.44
C SER A 238 14.19 4.03 -3.66
N LEU A 239 14.65 5.18 -3.16
CA LEU A 239 13.97 6.45 -3.44
C LEU A 239 13.98 6.79 -4.95
N VAL A 240 14.95 6.26 -5.71
CA VAL A 240 14.97 6.41 -7.17
C VAL A 240 13.80 5.66 -7.80
N SER A 241 13.53 4.42 -7.36
CA SER A 241 12.38 3.64 -7.83
C SER A 241 11.06 4.29 -7.43
N LEU A 242 11.00 4.79 -6.20
CA LEU A 242 9.82 5.48 -5.69
C LEU A 242 9.50 6.75 -6.49
N ASP A 243 10.51 7.61 -6.74
CA ASP A 243 10.35 8.84 -7.53
C ASP A 243 9.88 8.52 -8.96
N LYS A 244 10.54 7.59 -9.64
CA LYS A 244 10.13 7.15 -10.98
C LYS A 244 8.68 6.65 -10.99
N THR A 245 8.33 5.78 -10.04
CA THR A 245 6.99 5.18 -9.95
C THR A 245 5.93 6.27 -9.71
N SER A 246 6.19 7.21 -8.82
CA SER A 246 5.24 8.29 -8.51
C SER A 246 4.95 9.18 -9.71
N ARG A 247 5.94 9.41 -10.58
CA ARG A 247 5.79 10.22 -11.80
C ARG A 247 4.95 9.54 -12.88
N GLU A 248 4.85 8.22 -12.86
CA GLU A 248 4.05 7.45 -13.82
C GLU A 248 2.56 7.41 -13.46
N ALA A 249 2.20 7.73 -12.23
CA ALA A 249 0.82 7.70 -11.79
C ALA A 249 0.00 8.81 -12.45
N GLY A 250 -1.19 8.44 -12.93
CA GLY A 250 -2.02 9.33 -13.75
C GLY A 250 -2.90 10.31 -12.97
N GLY A 251 -2.98 10.19 -11.65
CA GLY A 251 -3.74 11.05 -10.74
C GLY A 251 -2.83 11.98 -9.92
N PRO A 252 -3.39 12.78 -9.00
CA PRO A 252 -2.61 13.63 -8.10
C PRO A 252 -1.68 12.83 -7.20
N GLN A 253 -0.44 13.26 -7.06
CA GLN A 253 0.58 12.57 -6.26
C GLN A 253 1.04 13.41 -5.08
N MET A 254 1.32 12.73 -3.96
CA MET A 254 2.00 13.30 -2.82
C MET A 254 3.10 12.35 -2.36
N LEU A 255 4.31 12.86 -2.12
CA LEU A 255 5.40 12.12 -1.50
C LEU A 255 5.60 12.62 -0.08
N ALA A 256 5.77 11.70 0.85
CA ALA A 256 6.13 11.98 2.23
C ALA A 256 7.39 11.18 2.59
N LEU A 257 8.49 11.87 2.79
CA LEU A 257 9.71 11.31 3.36
C LEU A 257 9.71 11.59 4.87
N VAL A 258 9.52 10.53 5.66
CA VAL A 258 9.43 10.63 7.11
C VAL A 258 10.78 10.23 7.71
N PRO A 259 11.49 11.15 8.38
CA PRO A 259 12.75 10.82 9.03
C PRO A 259 12.56 9.67 10.03
N ASP A 260 13.54 8.76 10.07
CA ASP A 260 13.61 7.65 11.03
C ASP A 260 12.37 6.73 11.08
N LEU A 261 11.59 6.68 9.97
CA LEU A 261 10.39 5.86 9.91
C LEU A 261 10.70 4.37 10.17
N GLY A 262 11.80 3.86 9.59
CA GLY A 262 12.16 2.46 9.63
C GLY A 262 11.25 1.59 8.77
N HIS A 263 11.74 0.40 8.36
CA HIS A 263 10.97 -0.55 7.55
C HIS A 263 10.30 -1.60 8.42
N GLY A 264 8.99 -1.57 8.50
CA GLY A 264 8.19 -2.57 9.23
C GLY A 264 6.70 -2.34 9.06
N HIS A 265 5.87 -3.26 9.55
CA HIS A 265 4.43 -3.17 9.42
C HIS A 265 3.82 -2.02 10.25
N PRO A 266 4.15 -1.88 11.58
CA PRO A 266 3.50 -0.89 12.41
C PRO A 266 3.92 0.56 12.14
N GLN A 267 5.14 0.78 11.63
CA GLN A 267 5.71 2.11 11.48
C GLN A 267 4.82 3.08 10.70
N PRO A 268 4.31 2.74 9.48
CA PRO A 268 3.45 3.65 8.74
C PRO A 268 2.06 3.80 9.34
N TRP A 269 1.56 2.84 10.13
CA TRP A 269 0.25 2.94 10.76
C TRP A 269 0.20 3.97 11.88
N GLN A 270 1.33 4.19 12.54
CA GLN A 270 1.47 5.12 13.66
C GLN A 270 1.72 6.57 13.19
N ARG A 271 1.85 6.78 11.89
CA ARG A 271 2.16 8.10 11.31
C ARG A 271 0.91 8.86 10.89
N PRO A 272 0.84 10.16 11.20
CA PRO A 272 -0.32 10.97 10.85
C PRO A 272 -0.47 11.23 9.34
N GLU A 273 0.60 11.08 8.56
CA GLU A 273 0.64 11.46 7.14
C GLU A 273 -0.40 10.71 6.32
N GLY A 274 -0.55 9.39 6.55
CA GLY A 274 -1.53 8.56 5.83
C GLY A 274 -2.97 8.96 6.14
N TYR A 275 -3.29 9.17 7.41
CA TYR A 275 -4.63 9.60 7.84
C TYR A 275 -4.97 11.00 7.35
N ALA A 276 -4.03 11.92 7.49
CA ALA A 276 -4.20 13.30 7.03
C ALA A 276 -4.40 13.37 5.51
N PHE A 277 -3.71 12.51 4.75
CA PHE A 277 -3.90 12.39 3.31
C PHE A 277 -5.30 11.87 2.97
N ALA A 278 -5.74 10.77 3.61
CA ALA A 278 -7.06 10.20 3.39
C ALA A 278 -8.17 11.22 3.66
N ASP A 279 -8.11 11.91 4.81
CA ASP A 279 -9.09 12.93 5.19
C ASP A 279 -9.12 14.10 4.20
N ALA A 280 -7.96 14.56 3.73
CA ALA A 280 -7.89 15.64 2.74
C ALA A 280 -8.51 15.22 1.41
N VAL A 281 -8.15 14.04 0.90
CA VAL A 281 -8.71 13.53 -0.36
C VAL A 281 -10.22 13.35 -0.27
N LEU A 282 -10.73 12.76 0.80
CA LEU A 282 -12.18 12.58 0.97
C LEU A 282 -12.95 13.90 1.15
N ARG A 283 -12.29 14.97 1.59
CA ARG A 283 -12.90 16.30 1.72
C ARG A 283 -12.83 17.11 0.43
N THR A 284 -11.70 17.07 -0.29
CA THR A 284 -11.40 18.00 -1.40
C THR A 284 -11.17 17.32 -2.75
N GLY A 285 -11.05 16.00 -2.79
CA GLY A 285 -10.62 15.24 -3.97
C GLY A 285 -9.12 15.36 -4.26
N GLN A 286 -8.33 16.01 -3.38
CA GLN A 286 -6.92 16.31 -3.61
C GLN A 286 -6.06 16.04 -2.38
N PRO A 287 -4.75 15.69 -2.55
CA PRO A 287 -3.79 15.71 -1.46
C PRO A 287 -3.73 17.10 -0.81
N TRP A 288 -3.47 17.14 0.50
CA TRP A 288 -3.38 18.41 1.25
C TRP A 288 -2.15 19.25 0.87
N LEU A 289 -1.11 18.63 0.28
CA LEU A 289 0.08 19.29 -0.25
C LEU A 289 0.30 18.87 -1.70
N ARG A 290 0.50 19.84 -2.58
CA ARG A 290 0.78 19.58 -4.00
C ARG A 290 1.95 20.45 -4.46
N VAL A 291 2.96 19.85 -5.07
CA VAL A 291 4.02 20.57 -5.76
C VAL A 291 3.44 21.17 -7.03
N ALA A 292 3.57 22.47 -7.18
CA ALA A 292 3.12 23.22 -8.36
C ALA A 292 4.24 23.35 -9.39
N GLU A 293 5.46 23.66 -8.94
CA GLU A 293 6.61 23.89 -9.81
C GLU A 293 7.91 23.53 -9.11
N THR A 294 8.90 23.09 -9.87
CA THR A 294 10.27 22.92 -9.42
C THR A 294 11.22 23.59 -10.39
N ALA A 295 12.16 24.37 -9.88
CA ALA A 295 13.18 25.04 -10.69
C ALA A 295 14.58 24.85 -10.09
N ALA A 296 15.59 24.88 -10.96
CA ALA A 296 17.01 24.81 -10.58
C ALA A 296 17.78 25.98 -11.22
N GLU A 297 18.41 26.79 -10.39
CA GLU A 297 19.22 27.91 -10.81
C GLU A 297 20.61 27.79 -10.17
N GLY A 298 21.58 27.23 -10.91
CA GLY A 298 22.89 26.89 -10.36
C GLY A 298 22.77 25.88 -9.21
N ALA A 299 23.23 26.26 -8.02
CA ALA A 299 23.14 25.46 -6.80
C ALA A 299 21.78 25.61 -6.09
N VAL A 300 20.96 26.60 -6.46
CA VAL A 300 19.67 26.85 -5.82
C VAL A 300 18.60 25.91 -6.39
N ARG A 301 17.79 25.38 -5.50
CA ARG A 301 16.59 24.62 -5.85
C ARG A 301 15.37 25.34 -5.30
N LYS A 302 14.41 25.64 -6.18
CA LYS A 302 13.15 26.28 -5.83
C LYS A 302 12.03 25.29 -6.03
N VAL A 303 11.14 25.18 -5.03
CA VAL A 303 9.95 24.36 -5.09
C VAL A 303 8.76 25.21 -4.70
N SER A 304 7.81 25.36 -5.62
CA SER A 304 6.53 25.99 -5.35
C SER A 304 5.51 24.90 -5.04
N PHE A 305 4.70 25.10 -4.01
CA PHE A 305 3.67 24.15 -3.61
C PHE A 305 2.41 24.87 -3.12
N VAL A 306 1.29 24.14 -3.17
CA VAL A 306 0.01 24.57 -2.61
C VAL A 306 -0.35 23.64 -1.47
N SER A 307 -0.72 24.23 -0.32
CA SER A 307 -1.19 23.48 0.85
C SER A 307 -2.59 23.95 1.23
N ASP A 308 -3.48 23.02 1.59
CA ASP A 308 -4.84 23.30 2.08
C ASP A 308 -4.90 23.43 3.61
N ARG A 309 -3.73 23.39 4.28
CA ARG A 309 -3.57 23.55 5.72
C ARG A 309 -2.32 24.37 6.04
N PRO A 310 -2.27 24.98 7.24
CA PRO A 310 -1.05 25.62 7.71
C PRO A 310 0.12 24.62 7.73
N LEU A 311 1.28 25.09 7.29
CA LEU A 311 2.52 24.32 7.38
C LEU A 311 3.32 24.80 8.60
N ASP A 312 4.09 23.89 9.18
CA ASP A 312 5.17 24.27 10.07
C ASP A 312 6.14 25.16 9.28
N ARG A 313 6.60 26.24 9.90
CA ARG A 313 7.52 27.20 9.24
C ARG A 313 8.93 26.64 9.05
N ARG A 314 9.18 25.43 9.48
CA ARG A 314 10.45 24.74 9.28
C ARG A 314 10.44 24.01 7.94
N ALA A 315 11.27 24.47 7.01
CA ALA A 315 11.61 23.74 5.80
C ALA A 315 13.03 23.23 5.88
N VAL A 316 13.29 22.04 5.37
CA VAL A 316 14.61 21.44 5.28
C VAL A 316 14.85 20.88 3.89
N LEU A 317 16.09 21.02 3.42
CA LEU A 317 16.58 20.31 2.25
C LEU A 317 17.29 19.03 2.72
N VAL A 318 16.75 17.88 2.33
CA VAL A 318 17.39 16.58 2.55
C VAL A 318 18.22 16.24 1.31
N HIS A 319 19.53 16.12 1.46
CA HIS A 319 20.43 15.93 0.33
C HIS A 319 21.58 14.97 0.66
N THR A 320 22.24 14.49 -0.38
CA THR A 320 23.42 13.63 -0.29
C THR A 320 24.35 13.87 -1.48
N ALA A 321 25.66 13.78 -1.26
CA ALA A 321 26.65 13.71 -2.30
C ALA A 321 26.99 12.27 -2.73
N ASP A 322 26.54 11.29 -1.97
CA ASP A 322 26.82 9.88 -2.21
C ASP A 322 26.09 9.38 -3.46
N ARG A 323 26.65 8.34 -4.05
CA ARG A 323 26.10 7.64 -5.21
C ARG A 323 25.73 6.20 -4.83
N GLY A 324 25.12 5.48 -5.77
CA GLY A 324 24.70 4.10 -5.56
C GLY A 324 23.29 3.99 -4.98
N PHE A 325 23.02 2.88 -4.30
CA PHE A 325 21.71 2.59 -3.74
C PHE A 325 21.32 3.63 -2.67
N THR A 326 20.11 4.18 -2.75
CA THR A 326 19.71 5.32 -1.93
C THR A 326 19.63 5.02 -0.43
N GLY A 327 19.33 3.77 -0.06
CA GLY A 327 19.30 3.33 1.34
C GLY A 327 20.66 3.28 2.03
N ASP A 328 21.75 3.18 1.25
CA ASP A 328 23.13 3.10 1.78
C ASP A 328 23.79 4.49 1.89
N ARG A 329 23.12 5.54 1.41
CA ARG A 329 23.71 6.88 1.38
C ARG A 329 23.63 7.58 2.74
N ALA A 330 24.68 8.33 3.07
CA ALA A 330 24.59 9.31 4.15
C ALA A 330 23.79 10.52 3.67
N TRP A 331 22.76 10.85 4.40
CA TRP A 331 21.86 11.97 4.10
C TRP A 331 22.09 13.10 5.11
N THR A 332 22.06 14.33 4.61
CA THR A 332 22.22 15.55 5.39
C THR A 332 20.96 16.41 5.29
N GLU A 333 20.53 16.96 6.41
CA GLU A 333 19.50 17.99 6.44
C GLU A 333 20.14 19.37 6.54
N SER A 334 19.71 20.28 5.68
CA SER A 334 20.10 21.69 5.72
C SER A 334 18.84 22.55 5.83
N PRO A 335 18.86 23.65 6.59
CA PRO A 335 17.76 24.61 6.60
C PRO A 335 17.43 25.09 5.19
N ALA A 336 16.17 25.26 4.89
CA ALA A 336 15.68 25.86 3.66
C ALA A 336 14.77 27.04 3.97
N ASP A 337 14.83 28.07 3.14
CA ASP A 337 13.98 29.24 3.30
C ASP A 337 12.57 28.93 2.81
N LEU A 338 11.59 29.17 3.65
CA LEU A 338 10.18 29.07 3.31
C LEU A 338 9.64 30.49 3.14
N SER A 339 9.38 30.88 1.90
CA SER A 339 8.72 32.13 1.57
C SER A 339 7.35 31.88 0.98
N GLY A 340 6.33 32.57 1.44
CA GLY A 340 4.98 32.45 0.89
C GLY A 340 3.96 33.18 1.74
N GLY A 341 3.07 33.87 1.09
CA GLY A 341 1.98 34.55 1.73
C GLY A 341 1.00 33.53 2.29
N GLY A 342 0.72 33.61 3.58
CA GLY A 342 -0.52 33.08 4.09
C GLY A 342 -1.66 33.84 3.42
N GLY A 343 -2.48 33.11 2.69
CA GLY A 343 -3.78 33.54 2.22
C GLY A 343 -4.83 32.67 2.88
#